data_ad004cd167c53ffd7cefdbe469bb14d4
#
_entry.id   ad004cd167c53ffd7cefdbe469bb14d4
#
_cell.length_a   1.000
_cell.length_b   1.000
_cell.length_c   1.000
_cell.angle_alpha   90.00
_cell.angle_beta   90.00
_cell.angle_gamma   90.00
#
_symmetry.space_group_name_H-M   'P 1'
#
loop_
_entity.id
_entity.type
_entity.pdbx_description
1 polymer ?
#
loop_
_entity_poly.entity_id
_entity_poly.type
_entity_poly.pdbx_seq_one_letter_code
_entity_poly.pdbx_strand_id
1 'polypeptide(L)'
;APAAPIVQSDIEDYPTEECFDYIFISSGSVSLFTDRQSCISILSKMKALLKKDGKFVFAVDTVADRCPDSNEYTVGITVETRENFQLVLKSKSYYDEATHTQFSPALYELYDGHELLQQEKMDFQTHLYELGEMEAILNAIGFTKVKVYSSFAKDIAKTNDSDMFLYECSV
;
A
#
# COMPACT_ATOMS: atom_id res chain seq x y z
N ALA A 1 30.13 -0.77 3.24
CA ALA A 1 29.08 -1.55 3.90
C ALA A 1 28.73 -2.73 3.00
N PRO A 2 28.47 -3.94 3.52
CA PRO A 2 27.96 -5.02 2.69
C PRO A 2 26.64 -4.59 2.07
N ALA A 3 26.38 -5.03 0.82
CA ALA A 3 25.11 -4.79 0.18
C ALA A 3 24.00 -5.51 0.98
N ALA A 4 22.87 -4.84 1.20
CA ALA A 4 21.72 -5.49 1.82
C ALA A 4 21.24 -6.63 0.90
N PRO A 5 20.94 -7.82 1.42
CA PRO A 5 20.39 -8.89 0.62
C PRO A 5 19.01 -8.49 0.09
N ILE A 6 18.75 -8.78 -1.19
CA ILE A 6 17.43 -8.61 -1.81
C ILE A 6 16.87 -10.01 -2.03
N VAL A 7 15.67 -10.26 -1.51
CA VAL A 7 15.00 -11.56 -1.65
C VAL A 7 13.67 -11.33 -2.35
N GLN A 8 13.40 -12.07 -3.42
CA GLN A 8 12.11 -12.11 -4.06
C GLN A 8 11.28 -13.22 -3.42
N SER A 9 10.21 -12.84 -2.73
CA SER A 9 9.30 -13.75 -2.03
C SER A 9 7.99 -13.05 -1.76
N ASP A 10 6.91 -13.80 -1.64
CA ASP A 10 5.71 -13.32 -0.99
C ASP A 10 6.02 -13.06 0.47
N ILE A 11 5.44 -12.01 1.01
CA ILE A 11 5.75 -11.57 2.39
C ILE A 11 5.31 -12.63 3.42
N GLU A 12 4.23 -13.37 3.15
CA GLU A 12 3.76 -14.45 4.01
C GLU A 12 4.70 -15.66 4.00
N ASP A 13 5.35 -15.91 2.87
CA ASP A 13 6.24 -17.06 2.66
C ASP A 13 7.72 -16.72 2.91
N TYR A 14 8.05 -15.47 3.21
CA TYR A 14 9.43 -15.06 3.44
C TYR A 14 10.10 -15.93 4.53
N PRO A 15 11.08 -16.76 4.15
CA PRO A 15 11.66 -17.75 5.05
C PRO A 15 12.76 -17.11 5.90
N THR A 16 12.42 -16.61 7.07
CA THR A 16 13.43 -16.12 8.01
C THR A 16 13.04 -16.44 9.45
N GLU A 17 14.04 -16.81 10.24
CA GLU A 17 13.97 -16.90 11.70
C GLU A 17 14.62 -15.66 12.35
N GLU A 18 15.18 -14.76 11.55
CA GLU A 18 15.82 -13.54 12.05
C GLU A 18 14.78 -12.56 12.58
N CYS A 19 15.12 -11.91 13.70
CA CYS A 19 14.32 -10.81 14.25
C CYS A 19 15.05 -9.49 14.01
N PHE A 20 14.24 -8.43 13.80
CA PHE A 20 14.72 -7.12 13.39
C PHE A 20 14.44 -6.06 14.46
N ASP A 21 15.36 -5.11 14.59
CA ASP A 21 15.16 -3.93 15.42
C ASP A 21 14.20 -2.93 14.76
N TYR A 22 14.12 -2.98 13.43
CA TYR A 22 13.28 -2.08 12.64
C TYR A 22 12.77 -2.77 11.39
N ILE A 23 11.45 -2.74 11.20
CA ILE A 23 10.76 -3.19 9.99
C ILE A 23 9.96 -2.03 9.45
N PHE A 24 9.95 -1.85 8.13
CA PHE A 24 9.06 -0.89 7.49
C PHE A 24 8.48 -1.42 6.19
N ILE A 25 7.24 -1.00 5.90
CA ILE A 25 6.59 -1.18 4.61
C ILE A 25 6.32 0.21 4.04
N SER A 26 6.92 0.50 2.87
CA SER A 26 6.88 1.83 2.26
C SER A 26 5.65 2.04 1.36
N SER A 27 5.41 3.30 1.02
CA SER A 27 4.53 3.73 -0.09
C SER A 27 3.07 3.26 0.01
N GLY A 28 2.50 3.20 1.21
CA GLY A 28 1.10 2.79 1.38
C GLY A 28 0.80 1.33 1.03
N SER A 29 1.84 0.49 0.80
CA SER A 29 1.66 -0.88 0.30
C SER A 29 0.79 -1.76 1.20
N VAL A 30 0.60 -1.41 2.47
CA VAL A 30 -0.35 -2.11 3.35
C VAL A 30 -1.79 -1.97 2.86
N SER A 31 -2.15 -0.85 2.22
CA SER A 31 -3.47 -0.64 1.63
C SER A 31 -3.79 -1.59 0.46
N LEU A 32 -2.77 -2.22 -0.15
CA LEU A 32 -2.95 -3.24 -1.19
C LEU A 32 -3.48 -4.56 -0.64
N PHE A 33 -3.40 -4.80 0.67
CA PHE A 33 -3.95 -6.00 1.31
C PHE A 33 -5.44 -5.82 1.57
N THR A 34 -6.24 -5.82 0.51
CA THR A 34 -7.70 -5.57 0.59
C THR A 34 -8.47 -6.72 1.25
N ASP A 35 -7.93 -7.95 1.24
CA ASP A 35 -8.46 -9.04 2.05
C ASP A 35 -8.02 -8.89 3.51
N ARG A 36 -8.99 -8.72 4.39
CA ARG A 36 -8.76 -8.48 5.83
C ARG A 36 -7.97 -9.59 6.52
N GLN A 37 -8.21 -10.86 6.13
CA GLN A 37 -7.53 -11.98 6.76
C GLN A 37 -6.06 -12.04 6.37
N SER A 38 -5.74 -11.82 5.09
CA SER A 38 -4.38 -11.71 4.58
C SER A 38 -3.66 -10.52 5.23
N CYS A 39 -4.31 -9.36 5.35
CA CYS A 39 -3.75 -8.20 6.04
C CYS A 39 -3.36 -8.54 7.49
N ILE A 40 -4.25 -9.17 8.25
CA ILE A 40 -3.98 -9.60 9.64
C ILE A 40 -2.84 -10.61 9.69
N SER A 41 -2.78 -11.57 8.77
CA SER A 41 -1.70 -12.56 8.67
C SER A 41 -0.34 -11.91 8.49
N ILE A 42 -0.24 -11.02 7.52
CA ILE A 42 0.99 -10.27 7.19
C ILE A 42 1.43 -9.40 8.38
N LEU A 43 0.53 -8.63 8.98
CA LEU A 43 0.85 -7.78 10.13
C LEU A 43 1.26 -8.61 11.35
N SER A 44 0.65 -9.79 11.57
CA SER A 44 1.04 -10.73 12.62
C SER A 44 2.44 -11.27 12.39
N LYS A 45 2.80 -11.57 11.15
CA LYS A 45 4.17 -11.99 10.79
C LYS A 45 5.17 -10.85 11.05
N MET A 46 4.84 -9.62 10.68
CA MET A 46 5.71 -8.45 10.97
C MET A 46 5.96 -8.33 12.47
N LYS A 47 4.92 -8.48 13.28
CA LYS A 47 5.07 -8.50 14.74
C LYS A 47 6.01 -9.61 15.22
N ALA A 48 5.84 -10.84 14.70
CA ALA A 48 6.66 -11.99 15.11
C ALA A 48 8.15 -11.82 14.75
N LEU A 49 8.45 -11.04 13.70
CA LEU A 49 9.81 -10.74 13.26
C LEU A 49 10.46 -9.56 14.01
N LEU A 50 9.73 -8.87 14.91
CA LEU A 50 10.32 -7.81 15.72
C LEU A 50 11.06 -8.37 16.92
N LYS A 51 12.26 -7.82 17.19
CA LYS A 51 12.92 -7.98 18.48
C LYS A 51 12.13 -7.26 19.59
N LYS A 52 12.42 -7.63 20.82
CA LYS A 52 11.98 -6.85 21.98
C LYS A 52 12.39 -5.37 21.81
N ASP A 53 11.45 -4.46 21.99
CA ASP A 53 11.60 -3.02 21.78
C ASP A 53 11.84 -2.60 20.30
N GLY A 54 11.74 -3.53 19.34
CA GLY A 54 11.80 -3.25 17.92
C GLY A 54 10.59 -2.43 17.44
N LYS A 55 10.76 -1.77 16.30
CA LYS A 55 9.73 -0.90 15.71
C LYS A 55 9.29 -1.39 14.34
N PHE A 56 7.98 -1.36 14.13
CA PHE A 56 7.36 -1.54 12.83
C PHE A 56 6.71 -0.24 12.38
N VAL A 57 7.06 0.23 11.18
CA VAL A 57 6.57 1.50 10.62
C VAL A 57 6.00 1.25 9.23
N PHE A 58 4.81 1.76 8.98
CA PHE A 58 4.16 1.68 7.68
C PHE A 58 3.14 2.81 7.52
N ALA A 59 2.76 3.08 6.28
CA ALA A 59 1.68 3.99 5.96
C ALA A 59 0.52 3.24 5.31
N VAL A 60 -0.68 3.82 5.43
CA VAL A 60 -1.89 3.41 4.71
C VAL A 60 -2.55 4.61 4.06
N ASP A 61 -3.25 4.38 2.96
CA ASP A 61 -4.13 5.35 2.32
C ASP A 61 -5.43 5.46 3.12
N THR A 62 -6.07 6.62 3.08
CA THR A 62 -7.25 6.90 3.89
C THR A 62 -8.47 7.22 3.04
N VAL A 63 -9.64 7.24 3.67
CA VAL A 63 -10.88 7.64 3.01
C VAL A 63 -10.84 9.09 2.46
N ALA A 64 -9.92 9.94 2.93
CA ALA A 64 -9.71 11.29 2.39
C ALA A 64 -9.04 11.27 1.00
N ASP A 65 -8.28 10.20 0.69
CA ASP A 65 -7.61 10.02 -0.62
C ASP A 65 -8.52 9.36 -1.68
N ARG A 66 -9.80 9.22 -1.38
CA ARG A 66 -10.76 8.63 -2.30
C ARG A 66 -10.80 9.38 -3.63
N CYS A 67 -10.55 8.65 -4.73
CA CYS A 67 -10.71 9.18 -6.07
C CYS A 67 -12.19 9.27 -6.47
N PRO A 68 -12.60 10.32 -7.21
CA PRO A 68 -13.94 10.37 -7.81
C PRO A 68 -14.20 9.19 -8.75
N ASP A 69 -15.43 8.71 -8.75
CA ASP A 69 -15.82 7.63 -9.66
C ASP A 69 -15.76 8.09 -11.12
N SER A 70 -15.19 7.24 -11.98
CA SER A 70 -15.10 7.44 -13.42
C SER A 70 -15.49 6.17 -14.16
N ASN A 71 -16.41 6.27 -15.10
CA ASN A 71 -16.82 5.12 -15.93
C ASN A 71 -15.92 4.93 -17.16
N GLU A 72 -15.10 5.91 -17.51
CA GLU A 72 -14.25 5.91 -18.69
C GLU A 72 -12.78 5.88 -18.30
N TYR A 73 -11.97 5.20 -19.09
CA TYR A 73 -10.52 5.23 -18.95
C TYR A 73 -9.98 6.59 -19.38
N THR A 74 -9.27 7.24 -18.49
CA THR A 74 -8.56 8.50 -18.75
C THR A 74 -7.07 8.28 -18.77
N VAL A 75 -6.36 9.02 -19.63
CA VAL A 75 -4.89 8.98 -19.68
C VAL A 75 -4.35 9.68 -18.44
N GLY A 76 -3.62 8.92 -17.62
CA GLY A 76 -2.93 9.45 -16.43
C GLY A 76 -1.48 9.83 -16.74
N ILE A 77 -0.73 8.91 -17.37
CA ILE A 77 0.71 9.09 -17.63
C ILE A 77 1.02 8.60 -19.03
N THR A 78 1.90 9.34 -19.72
CA THR A 78 2.55 8.89 -20.97
C THR A 78 4.05 9.08 -20.81
N VAL A 79 4.82 8.03 -21.07
CA VAL A 79 6.28 8.04 -21.04
C VAL A 79 6.84 7.49 -22.33
N GLU A 80 8.00 8.01 -22.77
CA GLU A 80 8.75 7.45 -23.88
C GLU A 80 9.75 6.42 -23.37
N THR A 81 9.77 5.23 -24.00
CA THR A 81 10.72 4.17 -23.67
C THR A 81 12.09 4.45 -24.32
N ARG A 82 13.11 3.69 -23.94
CA ARG A 82 14.47 3.80 -24.51
C ARG A 82 14.51 3.44 -26.00
N GLU A 83 13.54 2.67 -26.46
CA GLU A 83 13.34 2.24 -27.85
C GLU A 83 12.49 3.24 -28.65
N ASN A 84 12.17 4.41 -28.09
CA ASN A 84 11.31 5.47 -28.63
C ASN A 84 9.85 5.04 -28.84
N PHE A 85 9.36 4.04 -28.12
CA PHE A 85 7.94 3.72 -28.05
C PHE A 85 7.25 4.60 -27.00
N GLN A 86 5.93 4.78 -27.13
CA GLN A 86 5.12 5.45 -26.12
C GLN A 86 4.42 4.42 -25.23
N LEU A 87 4.68 4.47 -23.93
CA LEU A 87 3.93 3.73 -22.92
C LEU A 87 2.89 4.66 -22.30
N VAL A 88 1.61 4.28 -22.45
CA VAL A 88 0.47 5.05 -21.96
C VAL A 88 -0.22 4.27 -20.85
N LEU A 89 -0.35 4.88 -19.68
CA LEU A 89 -1.17 4.39 -18.59
C LEU A 89 -2.53 5.09 -18.64
N LYS A 90 -3.58 4.31 -18.75
CA LYS A 90 -4.97 4.74 -18.62
C LYS A 90 -5.60 4.06 -17.41
N SER A 91 -6.41 4.78 -16.65
CA SER A 91 -7.15 4.22 -15.53
C SER A 91 -8.55 4.78 -15.45
N LYS A 92 -9.41 4.06 -14.75
CA LYS A 92 -10.71 4.53 -14.26
C LYS A 92 -10.82 4.21 -12.79
N SER A 93 -11.76 4.81 -12.09
CA SER A 93 -11.90 4.67 -10.64
C SER A 93 -13.34 4.43 -10.26
N TYR A 94 -13.56 3.58 -9.25
CA TYR A 94 -14.82 3.50 -8.52
C TYR A 94 -14.57 3.03 -7.08
N TYR A 95 -15.44 3.43 -6.17
CA TYR A 95 -15.28 3.13 -4.76
C TYR A 95 -16.44 2.28 -4.25
N ASP A 96 -16.12 1.23 -3.52
CA ASP A 96 -17.11 0.42 -2.81
C ASP A 96 -17.18 0.85 -1.33
N GLU A 97 -18.27 1.52 -0.98
CA GLU A 97 -18.55 2.00 0.38
C GLU A 97 -18.68 0.85 1.40
N ALA A 98 -19.10 -0.34 0.96
CA ALA A 98 -19.32 -1.46 1.89
C ALA A 98 -18.02 -2.11 2.35
N THR A 99 -16.99 -2.07 1.52
CA THR A 99 -15.68 -2.66 1.79
C THR A 99 -14.58 -1.62 1.97
N HIS A 100 -14.90 -0.33 1.83
CA HIS A 100 -13.94 0.77 1.80
C HIS A 100 -12.81 0.55 0.77
N THR A 101 -13.13 -0.08 -0.36
CA THR A 101 -12.15 -0.42 -1.38
C THR A 101 -12.25 0.52 -2.57
N GLN A 102 -11.16 1.21 -2.87
CA GLN A 102 -10.95 1.96 -4.08
C GLN A 102 -10.45 1.02 -5.17
N PHE A 103 -11.23 0.85 -6.24
CA PHE A 103 -10.84 0.11 -7.43
C PHE A 103 -10.31 1.08 -8.47
N SER A 104 -9.13 0.80 -8.99
CA SER A 104 -8.45 1.60 -10.02
C SER A 104 -7.94 0.73 -11.16
N PRO A 105 -8.84 0.00 -11.88
CA PRO A 105 -8.40 -0.83 -12.99
C PRO A 105 -7.68 0.02 -14.03
N ALA A 106 -6.54 -0.48 -14.49
CA ALA A 106 -5.63 0.23 -15.36
C ALA A 106 -5.33 -0.54 -16.64
N LEU A 107 -5.00 0.19 -17.70
CA LEU A 107 -4.51 -0.31 -18.99
C LEU A 107 -3.13 0.29 -19.24
N TYR A 108 -2.15 -0.57 -19.44
CA TYR A 108 -0.84 -0.19 -19.94
C TYR A 108 -0.81 -0.50 -21.44
N GLU A 109 -0.58 0.51 -22.27
CA GLU A 109 -0.59 0.41 -23.73
C GLU A 109 0.74 0.89 -24.28
N LEU A 110 1.40 0.05 -25.06
CA LEU A 110 2.67 0.36 -25.73
C LEU A 110 2.39 0.65 -27.21
N TYR A 111 2.85 1.80 -27.69
CA TYR A 111 2.64 2.28 -29.05
C TYR A 111 3.96 2.53 -29.78
N ASP A 112 3.98 2.16 -31.09
CA ASP A 112 4.94 2.68 -32.08
C ASP A 112 4.21 3.69 -32.98
N GLY A 113 4.47 4.98 -32.77
CA GLY A 113 3.69 6.05 -33.39
C GLY A 113 2.21 5.94 -33.05
N HIS A 114 1.40 5.49 -34.01
CA HIS A 114 -0.05 5.27 -33.84
C HIS A 114 -0.46 3.79 -33.70
N GLU A 115 0.48 2.88 -33.86
CA GLU A 115 0.23 1.44 -33.81
C GLU A 115 0.31 0.94 -32.36
N LEU A 116 -0.77 0.28 -31.89
CA LEU A 116 -0.78 -0.38 -30.58
C LEU A 116 -0.03 -1.72 -30.70
N LEU A 117 1.14 -1.82 -30.07
CA LEU A 117 1.97 -3.01 -30.05
C LEU A 117 1.55 -4.01 -28.99
N GLN A 118 1.25 -3.51 -27.79
CA GLN A 118 0.95 -4.36 -26.62
C GLN A 118 -0.03 -3.63 -25.70
N GLN A 119 -0.91 -4.41 -25.07
CA GLN A 119 -1.79 -3.93 -24.01
C GLN A 119 -1.79 -4.92 -22.85
N GLU A 120 -1.64 -4.40 -21.62
CA GLU A 120 -1.78 -5.15 -20.39
C GLU A 120 -2.85 -4.51 -19.49
N LYS A 121 -3.62 -5.36 -18.80
CA LYS A 121 -4.61 -4.94 -17.80
C LYS A 121 -4.06 -5.20 -16.42
N MET A 122 -4.24 -4.23 -15.53
CA MET A 122 -3.92 -4.34 -14.12
C MET A 122 -5.17 -4.04 -13.31
N ASP A 123 -5.54 -4.95 -12.42
CA ASP A 123 -6.61 -4.73 -11.45
C ASP A 123 -5.98 -4.20 -10.16
N PHE A 124 -5.93 -2.87 -10.05
CA PHE A 124 -5.35 -2.20 -8.89
C PHE A 124 -6.46 -1.86 -7.89
N GLN A 125 -6.27 -2.28 -6.65
CA GLN A 125 -7.22 -2.10 -5.57
C GLN A 125 -6.50 -1.65 -4.31
N THR A 126 -7.09 -0.72 -3.58
CA THR A 126 -6.59 -0.27 -2.28
C THR A 126 -7.73 -0.19 -1.27
N HIS A 127 -7.51 -0.69 -0.07
CA HIS A 127 -8.40 -0.42 1.05
C HIS A 127 -8.08 0.96 1.62
N LEU A 128 -9.10 1.82 1.74
CA LEU A 128 -8.98 3.16 2.31
C LEU A 128 -9.40 3.12 3.78
N TYR A 129 -8.47 3.39 4.66
CA TYR A 129 -8.67 3.26 6.11
C TYR A 129 -9.32 4.49 6.74
N GLU A 130 -10.22 4.25 7.68
CA GLU A 130 -10.64 5.26 8.64
C GLU A 130 -9.72 5.25 9.87
N LEU A 131 -9.64 6.42 10.54
CA LEU A 131 -8.92 6.54 11.80
C LEU A 131 -9.54 5.61 12.86
N GLY A 132 -8.72 4.80 13.52
CA GLY A 132 -9.14 3.81 14.49
C GLY A 132 -9.28 2.39 13.93
N GLU A 133 -9.45 2.22 12.63
CA GLU A 133 -9.64 0.90 12.01
C GLU A 133 -8.36 0.05 12.11
N MET A 134 -7.25 0.59 11.61
CA MET A 134 -5.96 -0.11 11.66
C MET A 134 -5.46 -0.27 13.10
N GLU A 135 -5.70 0.71 13.97
CA GLU A 135 -5.38 0.61 15.41
C GLU A 135 -6.10 -0.55 16.07
N ALA A 136 -7.38 -0.79 15.72
CA ALA A 136 -8.13 -1.93 16.24
C ALA A 136 -7.51 -3.27 15.78
N ILE A 137 -7.07 -3.37 14.52
CA ILE A 137 -6.38 -4.54 13.97
C ILE A 137 -5.06 -4.77 14.73
N LEU A 138 -4.23 -3.75 14.84
CA LEU A 138 -2.91 -3.83 15.49
C LEU A 138 -3.01 -4.21 16.97
N ASN A 139 -3.98 -3.64 17.69
CA ASN A 139 -4.26 -3.99 19.09
C ASN A 139 -4.73 -5.44 19.21
N ALA A 140 -5.59 -5.92 18.32
CA ALA A 140 -6.05 -7.31 18.31
C ALA A 140 -4.91 -8.30 18.02
N ILE A 141 -3.96 -7.95 17.17
CA ILE A 141 -2.73 -8.72 16.92
C ILE A 141 -1.80 -8.69 18.15
N GLY A 142 -1.94 -7.68 19.03
CA GLY A 142 -1.21 -7.55 20.29
C GLY A 142 0.05 -6.68 20.19
N PHE A 143 0.08 -5.68 19.33
CA PHE A 143 1.02 -4.57 19.47
C PHE A 143 0.67 -3.78 20.73
N THR A 144 1.67 -3.43 21.54
CA THR A 144 1.45 -2.78 22.86
C THR A 144 1.51 -1.27 22.80
N LYS A 145 2.19 -0.74 21.80
CA LYS A 145 2.34 0.70 21.57
C LYS A 145 2.04 0.97 20.09
N VAL A 146 0.93 1.64 19.84
CA VAL A 146 0.52 2.06 18.51
C VAL A 146 0.40 3.58 18.49
N LYS A 147 1.14 4.23 17.62
CA LYS A 147 1.03 5.67 17.36
C LYS A 147 0.62 5.87 15.93
N VAL A 148 -0.32 6.77 15.69
CA VAL A 148 -0.79 7.16 14.37
C VAL A 148 -0.54 8.64 14.14
N TYR A 149 0.04 8.93 12.98
CA TYR A 149 0.37 10.27 12.55
C TYR A 149 -0.31 10.57 11.21
N SER A 150 -0.66 11.84 10.99
CA SER A 150 -1.27 12.36 9.76
C SER A 150 -0.23 12.78 8.71
N SER A 151 1.05 12.72 9.04
CA SER A 151 2.14 13.12 8.15
C SER A 151 3.48 12.50 8.54
N PHE A 152 4.46 12.56 7.65
CA PHE A 152 5.85 12.19 7.95
C PHE A 152 6.52 13.16 8.93
N ALA A 153 5.96 14.35 9.17
CA ALA A 153 6.41 15.26 10.22
C ALA A 153 5.98 14.80 11.63
N LYS A 154 5.22 13.69 11.70
CA LYS A 154 4.71 13.07 12.93
C LYS A 154 3.69 13.95 13.67
N ASP A 155 2.87 14.67 12.94
CA ASP A 155 1.67 15.31 13.49
C ASP A 155 0.66 14.23 13.88
N ILE A 156 0.14 14.30 15.10
CA ILE A 156 -0.80 13.28 15.60
C ILE A 156 -2.10 13.32 14.78
N ALA A 157 -2.50 12.20 14.23
CA ALA A 157 -3.78 12.06 13.52
C ALA A 157 -4.95 12.22 14.50
N LYS A 158 -5.96 13.02 14.13
CA LYS A 158 -7.12 13.34 14.97
C LYS A 158 -8.44 13.15 14.24
N THR A 159 -8.42 13.14 12.93
CA THR A 159 -9.58 13.09 12.04
C THR A 159 -9.25 12.27 10.79
N ASN A 160 -10.26 11.99 9.97
CA ASN A 160 -10.12 11.33 8.68
C ASN A 160 -9.72 12.28 7.53
N ASP A 161 -9.29 13.52 7.83
CA ASP A 161 -9.01 14.55 6.81
C ASP A 161 -7.60 14.46 6.20
N SER A 162 -6.81 13.48 6.61
CA SER A 162 -5.45 13.26 6.09
C SER A 162 -5.44 12.23 4.99
N ASP A 163 -4.71 12.46 3.91
CA ASP A 163 -4.60 11.55 2.76
C ASP A 163 -3.89 10.23 3.13
N MET A 164 -3.16 10.22 4.23
CA MET A 164 -2.47 9.02 4.73
C MET A 164 -2.45 8.98 6.24
N PHE A 165 -2.37 7.77 6.81
CA PHE A 165 -1.95 7.56 8.18
C PHE A 165 -0.61 6.82 8.22
N LEU A 166 0.33 7.35 9.02
CA LEU A 166 1.61 6.71 9.29
C LEU A 166 1.56 6.07 10.68
N TYR A 167 1.81 4.78 10.74
CA TYR A 167 1.82 3.99 11.96
C TYR A 167 3.24 3.72 12.43
N GLU A 168 3.49 3.90 13.73
CA GLU A 168 4.69 3.46 14.45
C GLU A 168 4.24 2.52 15.58
N CYS A 169 4.61 1.24 15.47
CA CYS A 169 4.18 0.19 16.37
C CYS A 169 5.37 -0.47 17.06
N SER A 170 5.18 -0.97 18.30
CA SER A 170 6.15 -1.84 18.97
C SER A 170 5.47 -2.93 19.81
N VAL A 171 6.20 -4.00 20.10
CA VAL A 171 5.78 -5.13 20.93
C VAL A 171 6.12 -4.95 22.40
#